data_1d39c8be50e04339613196673e4bc9b4
#
_entry.id   1d39c8be50e04339613196673e4bc9b4
#
_cell.length_a   1.000
_cell.length_b   1.000
_cell.length_c   1.000
_cell.angle_alpha   90.00
_cell.angle_beta   90.00
_cell.angle_gamma   90.00
#
_symmetry.space_group_name_H-M   'P 1'
#
loop_
_entity.id
_entity.type
_entity.pdbx_description
1 polymer ?
#
loop_
_entity_poly.entity_id
_entity_poly.type
_entity_poly.pdbx_seq_one_letter_code
_entity_poly.pdbx_strand_id
1 'polypeptide(L)'
;LSLVGSEMCIRDSCIIDDIDKDGVVLSVCYKQASESEPDIKVSLYQGVPKGDKLEDVIQKCTELGVYEIIPVLTKRCVSRPQEKQAEKKRQRYNKIALEAAQQSGRGIVPEVKKMTDFKTAVKECDADIKIVFYEGGGLPLTDIIKKGAKSAAVFIGPEGGFEKEEVEFLKENGATAATLGKRILRTQTAPAAALAAIMLLTGNLE
;
A
#
# COMPACT_ATOMS: atom_id res chain seq x y z
N LEU A 1 13.21 0.90 23.66
CA LEU A 1 13.25 0.57 22.23
C LEU A 1 12.07 -0.33 21.88
N SER A 2 11.40 -0.09 20.77
CA SER A 2 10.31 -0.94 20.30
C SER A 2 10.75 -1.67 19.02
N LEU A 3 10.65 -3.00 19.04
CA LEU A 3 10.94 -3.85 17.90
C LEU A 3 9.66 -4.38 17.30
N VAL A 4 9.58 -4.40 15.97
CA VAL A 4 8.46 -4.96 15.22
C VAL A 4 8.86 -6.36 14.75
N GLY A 5 8.13 -7.38 15.21
CA GLY A 5 8.36 -8.78 14.82
C GLY A 5 7.59 -9.14 13.56
N SER A 6 8.07 -10.15 12.81
CA SER A 6 7.56 -10.51 11.48
C SER A 6 6.31 -11.40 11.46
N GLU A 7 5.84 -11.94 12.58
CA GLU A 7 4.81 -12.99 12.54
C GLU A 7 3.48 -12.68 13.25
N MET A 8 3.41 -11.66 14.05
CA MET A 8 2.18 -11.11 14.64
C MET A 8 2.40 -9.65 14.96
N CYS A 9 1.33 -8.84 14.97
CA CYS A 9 1.35 -7.43 15.39
C CYS A 9 1.76 -7.32 16.87
N ILE A 10 3.00 -7.65 17.21
CA ILE A 10 3.57 -7.62 18.54
C ILE A 10 4.56 -6.49 18.64
N ARG A 11 4.42 -5.68 19.69
CA ARG A 11 5.38 -4.66 20.08
C ARG A 11 6.13 -5.14 21.31
N ASP A 12 7.43 -5.33 21.17
CA ASP A 12 8.32 -5.66 22.29
C ASP A 12 8.88 -4.38 22.90
N SER A 13 8.77 -4.25 24.22
CA SER A 13 9.47 -3.20 24.96
C SER A 13 10.75 -3.77 25.52
N CYS A 14 11.89 -3.16 25.18
CA CYS A 14 13.21 -3.67 25.52
C CYS A 14 14.05 -2.61 26.23
N ILE A 15 14.93 -3.09 27.10
CA ILE A 15 16.04 -2.32 27.67
C ILE A 15 17.31 -2.68 26.91
N ILE A 16 18.15 -1.71 26.65
CA ILE A 16 19.48 -1.94 26.10
C ILE A 16 20.40 -2.33 27.26
N ASP A 17 20.91 -3.56 27.22
CA ASP A 17 21.84 -4.08 28.24
C ASP A 17 23.29 -3.75 27.88
N ASP A 18 23.64 -3.88 26.59
CA ASP A 18 24.99 -3.63 26.13
C ASP A 18 25.02 -3.17 24.67
N ILE A 19 26.03 -2.40 24.31
CA ILE A 19 26.29 -1.94 22.93
C ILE A 19 27.77 -2.13 22.65
N ASP A 20 28.07 -2.96 21.66
CA ASP A 20 29.43 -3.12 21.17
C ASP A 20 29.52 -2.93 19.65
N LYS A 21 30.71 -3.15 19.06
CA LYS A 21 30.96 -3.00 17.62
C LYS A 21 30.23 -4.05 16.76
N ASP A 22 29.80 -5.14 17.35
CA ASP A 22 29.19 -6.30 16.69
C ASP A 22 27.65 -6.25 16.78
N GLY A 23 27.09 -5.42 17.71
CA GLY A 23 25.63 -5.28 17.84
C GLY A 23 25.16 -4.63 19.15
N VAL A 24 23.85 -4.78 19.37
CA VAL A 24 23.16 -4.30 20.56
C VAL A 24 22.48 -5.49 21.25
N VAL A 25 22.78 -5.71 22.52
CA VAL A 25 22.12 -6.72 23.35
C VAL A 25 20.90 -6.09 24.02
N LEU A 26 19.75 -6.73 23.86
CA LEU A 26 18.48 -6.22 24.39
C LEU A 26 17.83 -7.26 25.30
N SER A 27 17.34 -6.82 26.45
CA SER A 27 16.41 -7.60 27.28
C SER A 27 14.98 -7.18 27.03
N VAL A 28 14.11 -8.15 26.68
CA VAL A 28 12.68 -7.91 26.48
C VAL A 28 11.98 -7.77 27.82
N CYS A 29 11.43 -6.58 28.11
CA CYS A 29 10.70 -6.32 29.35
C CYS A 29 9.29 -6.87 29.31
N TYR A 30 8.55 -6.59 28.22
CA TYR A 30 7.20 -7.11 27.98
C TYR A 30 6.85 -7.10 26.51
N LYS A 31 5.88 -7.94 26.15
CA LYS A 31 5.30 -8.05 24.82
C LYS A 31 3.83 -7.67 24.88
N GLN A 32 3.37 -6.88 23.91
CA GLN A 32 1.95 -6.53 23.78
C GLN A 32 1.52 -6.61 22.33
N ALA A 33 0.23 -6.91 22.10
CA ALA A 33 -0.34 -6.79 20.76
C ALA A 33 -0.27 -5.34 20.29
N SER A 34 0.06 -5.13 19.02
CA SER A 34 -0.01 -3.80 18.40
C SER A 34 -1.45 -3.52 18.03
N GLU A 35 -2.00 -2.43 18.54
CA GLU A 35 -3.35 -1.96 18.21
C GLU A 35 -3.35 -1.01 17.00
N SER A 36 -2.18 -0.79 16.37
CA SER A 36 -2.02 0.15 15.26
C SER A 36 -2.39 -0.40 13.89
N GLU A 37 -2.68 -1.71 13.78
CA GLU A 37 -2.95 -2.33 12.50
C GLU A 37 -4.45 -2.34 12.19
N PRO A 38 -4.82 -1.98 10.92
CA PRO A 38 -6.20 -2.04 10.50
C PRO A 38 -6.76 -3.47 10.46
N ASP A 39 -8.05 -3.61 10.74
CA ASP A 39 -8.78 -4.89 10.61
C ASP A 39 -9.00 -5.32 9.15
N ILE A 40 -8.77 -4.41 8.19
CA ILE A 40 -8.87 -4.64 6.76
C ILE A 40 -7.48 -4.63 6.12
N LYS A 41 -7.18 -5.64 5.30
CA LYS A 41 -5.96 -5.67 4.49
C LYS A 41 -6.18 -4.93 3.17
N VAL A 42 -5.55 -3.76 3.01
CA VAL A 42 -5.64 -2.99 1.76
C VAL A 42 -4.37 -3.14 0.95
N SER A 43 -4.45 -3.81 -0.20
CA SER A 43 -3.36 -3.95 -1.17
C SER A 43 -3.43 -2.83 -2.19
N LEU A 44 -2.36 -2.05 -2.33
CA LEU A 44 -2.26 -0.96 -3.29
C LEU A 44 -1.55 -1.41 -4.58
N TYR A 45 -2.28 -1.47 -5.68
CA TYR A 45 -1.78 -1.70 -7.04
C TYR A 45 -1.52 -0.34 -7.70
N GLN A 46 -0.27 0.12 -7.63
CA GLN A 46 0.11 1.45 -8.09
C GLN A 46 0.76 1.41 -9.47
N GLY A 47 0.14 2.02 -10.47
CA GLY A 47 0.78 2.28 -11.75
C GLY A 47 2.07 3.10 -11.55
N VAL A 48 3.19 2.57 -12.07
CA VAL A 48 4.53 3.13 -11.81
C VAL A 48 4.63 4.58 -12.31
N PRO A 49 4.78 5.56 -11.43
CA PRO A 49 4.89 6.96 -11.80
C PRO A 49 6.31 7.31 -12.25
N LYS A 50 6.47 8.52 -12.81
CA LYS A 50 7.79 9.06 -13.17
C LYS A 50 8.58 9.50 -11.92
N GLY A 51 9.91 9.39 -11.99
CA GLY A 51 10.83 9.88 -10.95
C GLY A 51 10.64 9.14 -9.62
N ASP A 52 10.72 9.90 -8.54
CA ASP A 52 10.71 9.38 -7.17
C ASP A 52 9.33 9.45 -6.50
N LYS A 53 8.27 9.76 -7.26
CA LYS A 53 6.90 9.92 -6.72
C LYS A 53 6.34 8.65 -6.06
N LEU A 54 6.84 7.46 -6.45
CA LEU A 54 6.45 6.22 -5.80
C LEU A 54 6.94 6.17 -4.35
N GLU A 55 8.04 6.82 -4.03
CA GLU A 55 8.58 6.92 -2.67
C GLU A 55 7.63 7.67 -1.74
N ASP A 56 7.10 8.82 -2.21
CA ASP A 56 6.05 9.58 -1.50
C ASP A 56 4.78 8.75 -1.27
N VAL A 57 4.39 7.94 -2.27
CA VAL A 57 3.23 7.05 -2.18
C VAL A 57 3.48 5.99 -1.11
N ILE A 58 4.65 5.34 -1.15
CA ILE A 58 5.02 4.28 -0.20
C ILE A 58 4.99 4.83 1.22
N GLN A 59 5.65 5.95 1.47
CA GLN A 59 5.68 6.57 2.79
C GLN A 59 4.27 6.84 3.31
N LYS A 60 3.48 7.64 2.60
CA LYS A 60 2.14 8.07 3.03
C LYS A 60 1.16 6.91 3.16
N CYS A 61 1.21 5.94 2.25
CA CYS A 61 0.34 4.78 2.33
C CYS A 61 0.73 3.84 3.47
N THR A 62 2.02 3.75 3.80
CA THR A 62 2.49 3.03 4.99
C THR A 62 1.93 3.66 6.26
N GLU A 63 2.04 4.97 6.42
CA GLU A 63 1.48 5.71 7.55
C GLU A 63 -0.06 5.53 7.69
N LEU A 64 -0.75 5.36 6.56
CA LEU A 64 -2.20 5.15 6.50
C LEU A 64 -2.65 3.69 6.59
N GLY A 65 -1.74 2.75 6.91
CA GLY A 65 -2.12 1.37 7.18
C GLY A 65 -2.23 0.46 5.96
N VAL A 66 -1.59 0.78 4.81
CA VAL A 66 -1.53 -0.15 3.67
C VAL A 66 -0.94 -1.49 4.10
N TYR A 67 -1.50 -2.60 3.58
CA TYR A 67 -1.00 -3.95 3.87
C TYR A 67 0.21 -4.31 3.00
N GLU A 68 0.14 -4.01 1.70
CA GLU A 68 1.23 -4.21 0.74
C GLU A 68 1.10 -3.24 -0.44
N ILE A 69 2.19 -3.04 -1.17
CA ILE A 69 2.21 -2.17 -2.36
C ILE A 69 2.77 -2.95 -3.54
N ILE A 70 2.02 -3.02 -4.61
CA ILE A 70 2.37 -3.70 -5.84
C ILE A 70 2.57 -2.65 -6.95
N PRO A 71 3.83 -2.35 -7.34
CA PRO A 71 4.09 -1.50 -8.50
C PRO A 71 3.69 -2.20 -9.79
N VAL A 72 2.84 -1.57 -10.60
CA VAL A 72 2.25 -2.17 -11.81
C VAL A 72 2.67 -1.41 -13.06
N LEU A 73 3.12 -2.15 -14.08
CA LEU A 73 3.44 -1.60 -15.40
C LEU A 73 2.18 -1.57 -16.27
N THR A 74 1.54 -0.40 -16.34
CA THR A 74 0.38 -0.13 -17.22
C THR A 74 0.83 0.39 -18.58
N LYS A 75 -0.11 0.51 -19.51
CA LYS A 75 0.19 1.03 -20.87
C LYS A 75 0.78 2.44 -20.85
N ARG A 76 0.29 3.31 -19.97
CA ARG A 76 0.70 4.72 -19.86
C ARG A 76 1.89 4.95 -18.93
N CYS A 77 2.49 3.90 -18.37
CA CYS A 77 3.75 4.01 -17.63
C CYS A 77 4.89 4.41 -18.55
N VAL A 78 5.50 5.57 -18.29
CA VAL A 78 6.68 6.05 -19.01
C VAL A 78 7.96 5.39 -18.48
N SER A 79 8.04 5.16 -17.18
CA SER A 79 9.19 4.52 -16.54
C SER A 79 9.05 3.00 -16.60
N ARG A 80 9.98 2.35 -17.31
CA ARG A 80 10.08 0.88 -17.42
C ARG A 80 11.50 0.46 -17.11
N PRO A 81 11.87 0.36 -15.83
CA PRO A 81 13.23 0.02 -15.45
C PRO A 81 13.57 -1.42 -15.85
N GLN A 82 14.84 -1.65 -16.22
CA GLN A 82 15.35 -3.00 -16.42
C GLN A 82 15.36 -3.77 -15.09
N GLU A 83 15.32 -5.08 -15.14
CA GLU A 83 15.17 -5.97 -13.96
C GLU A 83 16.18 -5.66 -12.84
N LYS A 84 17.46 -5.48 -13.16
CA LYS A 84 18.49 -5.12 -12.17
C LYS A 84 18.26 -3.78 -11.50
N GLN A 85 17.72 -2.80 -12.24
CA GLN A 85 17.37 -1.48 -11.70
C GLN A 85 16.08 -1.54 -10.88
N ALA A 86 15.10 -2.34 -11.31
CA ALA A 86 13.86 -2.58 -10.60
C ALA A 86 14.12 -3.20 -9.22
N GLU A 87 15.04 -4.17 -9.13
CA GLU A 87 15.39 -4.81 -7.85
C GLU A 87 16.10 -3.83 -6.88
N LYS A 88 17.03 -3.00 -7.37
CA LYS A 88 17.64 -1.95 -6.54
C LYS A 88 16.60 -0.95 -6.03
N LYS A 89 15.64 -0.57 -6.88
CA LYS A 89 14.53 0.30 -6.47
C LYS A 89 13.63 -0.38 -5.43
N ARG A 90 13.32 -1.68 -5.59
CA ARG A 90 12.53 -2.43 -4.63
C ARG A 90 13.17 -2.46 -3.25
N GLN A 91 14.48 -2.69 -3.16
CA GLN A 91 15.22 -2.62 -1.89
C GLN A 91 15.10 -1.23 -1.23
N ARG A 92 15.26 -0.17 -2.02
CA ARG A 92 15.07 1.22 -1.53
C ARG A 92 13.64 1.47 -1.06
N TYR A 93 12.65 1.00 -1.79
CA TYR A 93 11.24 1.14 -1.46
C TYR A 93 10.87 0.40 -0.16
N ASN A 94 11.38 -0.80 0.04
CA ASN A 94 11.17 -1.53 1.29
C ASN A 94 11.87 -0.85 2.49
N LYS A 95 13.00 -0.18 2.27
CA LYS A 95 13.64 0.64 3.30
C LYS A 95 12.76 1.84 3.69
N ILE A 96 12.17 2.54 2.71
CA ILE A 96 11.23 3.65 2.96
C ILE A 96 9.99 3.16 3.73
N ALA A 97 9.43 2.01 3.33
CA ALA A 97 8.31 1.40 4.04
C ALA A 97 8.67 1.05 5.49
N LEU A 98 9.87 0.52 5.73
CA LEU A 98 10.36 0.23 7.09
C LEU A 98 10.49 1.52 7.92
N GLU A 99 11.12 2.55 7.39
CA GLU A 99 11.30 3.84 8.08
C GLU A 99 9.95 4.49 8.41
N ALA A 100 9.01 4.46 7.46
CA ALA A 100 7.65 4.97 7.66
C ALA A 100 6.86 4.16 8.70
N ALA A 101 6.96 2.83 8.67
CA ALA A 101 6.30 1.96 9.64
C ALA A 101 6.85 2.18 11.06
N GLN A 102 8.15 2.34 11.21
CA GLN A 102 8.79 2.66 12.50
C GLN A 102 8.33 4.02 13.03
N GLN A 103 8.31 5.04 12.19
CA GLN A 103 7.91 6.39 12.57
C GLN A 103 6.43 6.46 12.96
N SER A 104 5.55 5.77 12.23
CA SER A 104 4.10 5.75 12.49
C SER A 104 3.68 4.73 13.56
N GLY A 105 4.62 3.98 14.14
CA GLY A 105 4.36 3.02 15.22
C GLY A 105 3.56 1.78 14.76
N ARG A 106 3.67 1.40 13.49
CA ARG A 106 3.02 0.21 12.96
C ARG A 106 3.63 -1.08 13.51
N GLY A 107 2.80 -2.10 13.69
CA GLY A 107 3.20 -3.46 14.05
C GLY A 107 3.61 -4.31 12.84
N ILE A 108 3.27 -3.89 11.62
CA ILE A 108 3.59 -4.56 10.37
C ILE A 108 4.32 -3.59 9.44
N VAL A 109 5.42 -4.06 8.83
CA VAL A 109 6.09 -3.35 7.75
C VAL A 109 5.47 -3.81 6.43
N PRO A 110 4.76 -2.95 5.68
CA PRO A 110 4.17 -3.35 4.40
C PRO A 110 5.26 -3.68 3.39
N GLU A 111 5.11 -4.82 2.71
CA GLU A 111 6.05 -5.20 1.67
C GLU A 111 5.78 -4.44 0.37
N VAL A 112 6.82 -3.86 -0.22
CA VAL A 112 6.76 -3.40 -1.61
C VAL A 112 7.19 -4.56 -2.50
N LYS A 113 6.21 -5.11 -3.22
CA LYS A 113 6.38 -6.29 -4.09
C LYS A 113 7.24 -6.00 -5.32
N LYS A 114 7.65 -7.07 -5.99
CA LYS A 114 8.26 -6.98 -7.32
C LYS A 114 7.31 -6.24 -8.28
N MET A 115 7.90 -5.38 -9.10
CA MET A 115 7.15 -4.75 -10.20
C MET A 115 6.63 -5.83 -11.14
N THR A 116 5.34 -5.78 -11.47
CA THR A 116 4.67 -6.77 -12.31
C THR A 116 3.92 -6.11 -13.46
N ASP A 117 3.60 -6.88 -14.49
CA ASP A 117 2.75 -6.39 -15.57
C ASP A 117 1.28 -6.30 -15.14
N PHE A 118 0.53 -5.45 -15.82
CA PHE A 118 -0.86 -5.15 -15.48
C PHE A 118 -1.78 -6.37 -15.48
N LYS A 119 -1.67 -7.24 -16.50
CA LYS A 119 -2.56 -8.39 -16.62
C LYS A 119 -2.31 -9.43 -15.54
N THR A 120 -1.05 -9.66 -15.21
CA THR A 120 -0.64 -10.54 -14.11
C THR A 120 -1.15 -9.99 -12.79
N ALA A 121 -0.92 -8.69 -12.52
CA ALA A 121 -1.39 -8.04 -11.30
C ALA A 121 -2.90 -8.19 -11.08
N VAL A 122 -3.71 -8.03 -12.15
CA VAL A 122 -5.16 -8.15 -12.07
C VAL A 122 -5.60 -9.60 -11.84
N LYS A 123 -4.97 -10.56 -12.52
CA LYS A 123 -5.34 -11.99 -12.42
C LYS A 123 -4.95 -12.61 -11.08
N GLU A 124 -3.83 -12.19 -10.50
CA GLU A 124 -3.34 -12.71 -9.21
C GLU A 124 -3.98 -12.01 -8.00
N CYS A 125 -4.77 -10.97 -8.24
CA CYS A 125 -5.49 -10.27 -7.19
C CYS A 125 -6.68 -11.11 -6.70
N ASP A 126 -6.65 -11.49 -5.41
CA ASP A 126 -7.67 -12.33 -4.74
C ASP A 126 -8.48 -11.57 -3.66
N ALA A 127 -8.33 -10.25 -3.57
CA ALA A 127 -9.04 -9.44 -2.60
C ALA A 127 -10.57 -9.53 -2.76
N ASP A 128 -11.30 -9.51 -1.62
CA ASP A 128 -12.77 -9.55 -1.58
C ASP A 128 -13.41 -8.38 -2.35
N ILE A 129 -12.78 -7.20 -2.23
CA ILE A 129 -13.24 -5.97 -2.88
C ILE A 129 -12.11 -5.46 -3.77
N LYS A 130 -12.38 -5.30 -5.07
CA LYS A 130 -11.45 -4.73 -6.04
C LYS A 130 -11.98 -3.39 -6.54
N ILE A 131 -11.16 -2.36 -6.42
CA ILE A 131 -11.56 -0.98 -6.73
C ILE A 131 -10.57 -0.37 -7.72
N VAL A 132 -11.06 0.18 -8.82
CA VAL A 132 -10.25 1.00 -9.71
C VAL A 132 -10.69 2.46 -9.64
N PHE A 133 -9.74 3.34 -9.35
CA PHE A 133 -9.97 4.77 -9.42
C PHE A 133 -9.65 5.28 -10.81
N TYR A 134 -10.69 5.81 -11.47
CA TYR A 134 -10.63 6.21 -12.86
C TYR A 134 -11.27 7.59 -13.06
N GLU A 135 -10.64 8.42 -13.88
CA GLU A 135 -11.10 9.79 -14.17
C GLU A 135 -12.44 9.85 -14.91
N GLY A 136 -12.82 8.76 -15.61
CA GLY A 136 -14.12 8.61 -16.26
C GLY A 136 -15.29 8.45 -15.29
N GLY A 137 -15.05 8.53 -13.98
CA GLY A 137 -16.07 8.40 -12.94
C GLY A 137 -16.26 6.98 -12.44
N GLY A 138 -17.13 6.86 -11.44
CA GLY A 138 -17.45 5.58 -10.79
C GLY A 138 -18.41 5.81 -9.63
N LEU A 139 -18.67 4.74 -8.87
CA LEU A 139 -19.52 4.80 -7.69
C LEU A 139 -18.80 5.51 -6.52
N PRO A 140 -19.55 6.15 -5.61
CA PRO A 140 -18.99 6.57 -4.33
C PRO A 140 -18.41 5.39 -3.55
N LEU A 141 -17.31 5.61 -2.81
CA LEU A 141 -16.71 4.56 -1.98
C LEU A 141 -17.67 3.99 -0.93
N THR A 142 -18.58 4.81 -0.42
CA THR A 142 -19.64 4.42 0.52
C THR A 142 -20.56 3.32 -0.01
N ASP A 143 -20.71 3.23 -1.33
CA ASP A 143 -21.54 2.23 -1.98
C ASP A 143 -20.79 0.91 -2.22
N ILE A 144 -19.46 0.96 -2.21
CA ILE A 144 -18.56 -0.17 -2.50
C ILE A 144 -18.04 -0.80 -1.21
N ILE A 145 -17.48 0.02 -0.31
CA ILE A 145 -16.90 -0.42 0.96
C ILE A 145 -18.01 -0.62 1.97
N LYS A 146 -18.10 -1.84 2.50
CA LYS A 146 -19.04 -2.18 3.57
C LYS A 146 -18.27 -2.44 4.86
N LYS A 147 -18.85 -2.05 5.98
CA LYS A 147 -18.31 -2.36 7.32
C LYS A 147 -18.13 -3.88 7.46
N GLY A 148 -16.95 -4.30 7.92
CA GLY A 148 -16.61 -5.72 8.09
C GLY A 148 -15.91 -6.36 6.89
N ALA A 149 -15.62 -5.63 5.81
CA ALA A 149 -14.76 -6.10 4.72
C ALA A 149 -13.37 -6.49 5.28
N LYS A 150 -12.83 -7.62 4.83
CA LYS A 150 -11.53 -8.13 5.33
C LYS A 150 -10.36 -7.81 4.42
N SER A 151 -10.60 -7.67 3.12
CA SER A 151 -9.56 -7.32 2.15
C SER A 151 -10.09 -6.42 1.04
N ALA A 152 -9.26 -5.49 0.60
CA ALA A 152 -9.55 -4.63 -0.54
C ALA A 152 -8.29 -4.43 -1.39
N ALA A 153 -8.46 -4.46 -2.71
CA ALA A 153 -7.44 -4.09 -3.68
C ALA A 153 -7.78 -2.74 -4.31
N VAL A 154 -6.83 -1.83 -4.30
CA VAL A 154 -6.98 -0.47 -4.82
C VAL A 154 -6.06 -0.27 -6.02
N PHE A 155 -6.62 -0.07 -7.20
CA PHE A 155 -5.89 0.16 -8.45
C PHE A 155 -5.84 1.66 -8.76
N ILE A 156 -4.64 2.22 -8.79
CA ILE A 156 -4.37 3.64 -9.11
C ILE A 156 -3.42 3.70 -10.30
N GLY A 157 -3.79 4.47 -11.32
CA GLY A 157 -2.96 4.67 -12.51
C GLY A 157 -1.73 5.56 -12.29
N PRO A 158 -0.76 5.55 -13.23
CA PRO A 158 0.31 6.55 -13.28
C PRO A 158 -0.26 7.94 -13.62
N GLU A 159 0.61 8.92 -13.91
CA GLU A 159 0.17 10.30 -14.24
C GLU A 159 -0.77 10.38 -15.45
N GLY A 160 -0.65 9.45 -16.39
CA GLY A 160 -1.53 9.35 -17.55
C GLY A 160 -2.83 8.60 -17.30
N GLY A 161 -3.05 8.09 -16.08
CA GLY A 161 -4.20 7.25 -15.74
C GLY A 161 -4.16 5.86 -16.40
N PHE A 162 -5.29 5.19 -16.43
CA PHE A 162 -5.50 3.92 -17.15
C PHE A 162 -6.05 4.16 -18.55
N GLU A 163 -5.72 3.27 -19.49
CA GLU A 163 -6.46 3.17 -20.77
C GLU A 163 -7.86 2.58 -20.52
N LYS A 164 -8.81 2.89 -21.42
CA LYS A 164 -10.18 2.35 -21.29
C LYS A 164 -10.21 0.83 -21.26
N GLU A 165 -9.41 0.20 -22.10
CA GLU A 165 -9.29 -1.26 -22.17
C GLU A 165 -8.73 -1.87 -20.87
N GLU A 166 -7.85 -1.13 -20.17
CA GLU A 166 -7.34 -1.57 -18.86
C GLU A 166 -8.43 -1.50 -17.80
N VAL A 167 -9.25 -0.46 -17.81
CA VAL A 167 -10.39 -0.33 -16.90
C VAL A 167 -11.46 -1.41 -17.18
N GLU A 168 -11.78 -1.67 -18.44
CA GLU A 168 -12.72 -2.74 -18.79
C GLU A 168 -12.17 -4.12 -18.37
N PHE A 169 -10.90 -4.39 -18.60
CA PHE A 169 -10.26 -5.62 -18.13
C PHE A 169 -10.32 -5.77 -16.60
N LEU A 170 -10.12 -4.68 -15.83
CA LEU A 170 -10.31 -4.69 -14.37
C LEU A 170 -11.75 -5.05 -13.99
N LYS A 171 -12.75 -4.45 -14.66
CA LYS A 171 -14.17 -4.73 -14.40
C LYS A 171 -14.54 -6.18 -14.72
N GLU A 172 -14.05 -6.71 -15.84
CA GLU A 172 -14.22 -8.13 -16.22
C GLU A 172 -13.63 -9.09 -15.17
N ASN A 173 -12.63 -8.64 -14.42
CA ASN A 173 -12.02 -9.39 -13.31
C ASN A 173 -12.55 -8.98 -11.92
N GLY A 174 -13.75 -8.40 -11.89
CA GLY A 174 -14.49 -8.13 -10.66
C GLY A 174 -14.19 -6.79 -9.97
N ALA A 175 -13.44 -5.88 -10.61
CA ALA A 175 -13.21 -4.58 -10.04
C ALA A 175 -14.38 -3.61 -10.28
N THR A 176 -14.69 -2.81 -9.29
CA THR A 176 -15.68 -1.73 -9.38
C THR A 176 -14.96 -0.39 -9.59
N ALA A 177 -15.42 0.39 -10.58
CA ALA A 177 -14.91 1.74 -10.77
C ALA A 177 -15.45 2.66 -9.67
N ALA A 178 -14.56 3.40 -9.02
CA ALA A 178 -14.88 4.34 -7.95
C ALA A 178 -14.38 5.75 -8.26
N THR A 179 -14.97 6.72 -7.58
CA THR A 179 -14.55 8.12 -7.64
C THR A 179 -14.04 8.62 -6.28
N LEU A 180 -13.06 9.51 -6.31
CA LEU A 180 -12.59 10.31 -5.17
C LEU A 180 -13.13 11.76 -5.23
N GLY A 181 -14.27 11.94 -5.88
CA GLY A 181 -14.93 13.24 -6.03
C GLY A 181 -14.64 13.88 -7.39
N LYS A 182 -15.08 15.14 -7.54
CA LYS A 182 -15.08 15.86 -8.84
C LYS A 182 -13.71 16.40 -9.28
N ARG A 183 -12.71 16.38 -8.41
CA ARG A 183 -11.36 16.88 -8.70
C ARG A 183 -10.47 15.74 -9.14
N ILE A 184 -9.65 15.98 -10.17
CA ILE A 184 -8.61 15.03 -10.57
C ILE A 184 -7.45 15.13 -9.58
N LEU A 185 -7.17 14.04 -8.89
CA LEU A 185 -6.04 13.93 -7.98
C LEU A 185 -4.79 13.46 -8.74
N ARG A 186 -3.64 13.96 -8.31
CA ARG A 186 -2.37 13.46 -8.85
C ARG A 186 -2.11 12.03 -8.39
N THR A 187 -1.32 11.27 -9.17
CA THR A 187 -0.97 9.87 -8.90
C THR A 187 -0.37 9.63 -7.51
N GLN A 188 0.25 10.62 -6.89
CA GLN A 188 0.77 10.54 -5.53
C GLN A 188 -0.23 10.96 -4.45
N THR A 189 -1.32 11.65 -4.82
CA THR A 189 -2.36 12.07 -3.89
C THR A 189 -3.50 11.07 -3.82
N ALA A 190 -3.87 10.49 -4.95
CA ALA A 190 -4.99 9.56 -5.07
C ALA A 190 -4.87 8.33 -4.15
N PRO A 191 -3.70 7.66 -4.03
CA PRO A 191 -3.56 6.50 -3.14
C PRO A 191 -3.79 6.84 -1.67
N ALA A 192 -3.19 7.94 -1.19
CA ALA A 192 -3.37 8.38 0.19
C ALA A 192 -4.82 8.77 0.49
N ALA A 193 -5.48 9.47 -0.44
CA ALA A 193 -6.90 9.82 -0.30
C ALA A 193 -7.80 8.57 -0.33
N ALA A 194 -7.51 7.59 -1.19
CA ALA A 194 -8.25 6.34 -1.26
C ALA A 194 -8.10 5.53 0.03
N LEU A 195 -6.86 5.36 0.52
CA LEU A 195 -6.60 4.65 1.77
C LEU A 195 -7.29 5.34 2.95
N ALA A 196 -7.10 6.64 3.13
CA ALA A 196 -7.73 7.38 4.23
C ALA A 196 -9.25 7.22 4.22
N ALA A 197 -9.88 7.30 3.04
CA ALA A 197 -11.33 7.11 2.91
C ALA A 197 -11.75 5.66 3.26
N ILE A 198 -11.00 4.64 2.80
CA ILE A 198 -11.29 3.24 3.13
C ILE A 198 -11.12 3.00 4.63
N MET A 199 -10.02 3.47 5.24
CA MET A 199 -9.77 3.32 6.67
C MET A 199 -10.86 3.99 7.51
N LEU A 200 -11.30 5.18 7.13
CA LEU A 200 -12.42 5.87 7.78
C LEU A 200 -13.73 5.08 7.65
N LEU A 201 -14.09 4.61 6.46
CA LEU A 201 -15.34 3.86 6.21
C LEU A 201 -15.36 2.50 6.90
N THR A 202 -14.21 1.95 7.23
CA THR A 202 -14.08 0.67 7.93
C THR A 202 -13.84 0.81 9.44
N GLY A 203 -13.78 2.06 9.97
CA GLY A 203 -13.57 2.35 11.39
C GLY A 203 -12.13 2.16 11.87
N ASN A 204 -11.16 2.28 10.96
CA ASN A 204 -9.72 2.12 11.25
C ASN A 204 -8.95 3.46 11.28
N LEU A 205 -9.67 4.59 11.27
CA LEU A 205 -9.11 5.93 11.34
C LEU A 205 -9.92 6.81 12.30
N GLU A 206 -10.46 6.23 13.37
CA GLU A 206 -11.21 6.91 14.42
C GLU A 206 -10.34 7.13 15.67
#